data_196171c410ede18cd47054c33e13cb85
#
_entry.id   196171c410ede18cd47054c33e13cb85
#
_cell.length_a   1.000
_cell.length_b   1.000
_cell.length_c   1.000
_cell.angle_alpha   90.00
_cell.angle_beta   90.00
_cell.angle_gamma   90.00
#
_symmetry.space_group_name_H-M   'P 1'
#
loop_
_entity.id
_entity.type
_entity.pdbx_description
1 polymer ?
#
loop_
_entity_poly.entity_id
_entity_poly.type
_entity_poly.pdbx_seq_one_letter_code
_entity_poly.pdbx_strand_id
1 'polypeptide(L)'
;MRYMKDRVIYSGKNSTVYINQCHNPGKKTKLFAIRKYGKTGLGELLGIIRFDGAWRQYITEFLPDVKWSAGCKENIAKFEREMNKKWRQSKK
;
A
#
# COMPACT_ATOMS: atom_id res chain seq x y z
N MET A 1 21.52 5.59 -0.75
CA MET A 1 20.14 5.63 -1.21
C MET A 1 19.18 5.78 -0.04
N ARG A 2 18.18 6.62 -0.20
CA ARG A 2 17.21 6.82 0.84
C ARG A 2 15.95 6.06 0.53
N TYR A 3 15.48 5.28 1.48
CA TYR A 3 14.22 4.58 1.35
C TYR A 3 13.10 5.41 1.90
N MET A 4 11.94 5.31 1.28
CA MET A 4 10.74 5.90 1.83
C MET A 4 10.43 5.21 3.15
N LYS A 5 9.96 6.02 4.10
CA LYS A 5 9.56 5.45 5.37
C LYS A 5 8.29 4.64 5.18
N ASP A 6 8.33 3.40 5.62
CA ASP A 6 7.16 2.53 5.51
C ASP A 6 6.06 2.99 6.45
N ARG A 7 4.83 2.82 6.01
CA ARG A 7 3.69 3.07 6.88
C ARG A 7 3.19 1.75 7.43
N VAL A 8 3.21 1.62 8.75
CA VAL A 8 2.68 0.44 9.41
C VAL A 8 1.15 0.57 9.47
N ILE A 9 0.45 -0.43 8.97
CA ILE A 9 -1.02 -0.44 9.00
C ILE A 9 -1.58 -1.43 10.00
N TYR A 10 -0.75 -2.36 10.47
CA TYR A 10 -1.15 -3.29 11.49
C TYR A 10 0.10 -3.81 12.19
N SER A 11 0.09 -3.83 13.49
CA SER A 11 1.21 -4.39 14.25
C SER A 11 0.65 -5.38 15.25
N GLY A 12 0.92 -6.65 15.00
CA GLY A 12 0.48 -7.72 15.87
C GLY A 12 1.64 -8.32 16.62
N LYS A 13 1.33 -9.31 17.43
CA LYS A 13 2.31 -9.95 18.28
C LYS A 13 3.41 -10.65 17.47
N ASN A 14 3.02 -11.30 16.38
CA ASN A 14 3.93 -12.11 15.58
C ASN A 14 4.16 -11.60 14.17
N SER A 15 3.50 -10.51 13.81
CA SER A 15 3.63 -10.00 12.45
C SER A 15 3.27 -8.53 12.38
N THR A 16 3.81 -7.87 11.37
CA THR A 16 3.55 -6.48 11.10
C THR A 16 3.18 -6.34 9.62
N VAL A 17 2.11 -5.63 9.34
CA VAL A 17 1.69 -5.34 7.97
C VAL A 17 2.00 -3.87 7.69
N TYR A 18 2.65 -3.60 6.58
CA TYR A 18 3.07 -2.24 6.26
C TYR A 18 2.96 -1.99 4.76
N ILE A 19 2.92 -0.70 4.41
CA ILE A 19 2.89 -0.24 3.03
C ILE A 19 4.23 0.43 2.76
N ASN A 20 4.90 0.04 1.68
CA ASN A 20 6.14 0.70 1.28
C ASN A 20 6.05 1.15 -0.17
N GLN A 21 6.63 2.31 -0.45
CA GLN A 21 6.63 2.85 -1.81
C GLN A 21 7.67 2.12 -2.65
N CYS A 22 7.26 1.75 -3.87
CA CYS A 22 8.11 1.06 -4.82
C CYS A 22 8.49 1.99 -5.96
N HIS A 23 9.56 1.65 -6.64
CA HIS A 23 9.97 2.36 -7.83
C HIS A 23 8.92 2.15 -8.93
N ASN A 24 8.57 3.23 -9.63
CA ASN A 24 7.56 3.17 -10.68
C ASN A 24 8.06 3.96 -11.88
N PRO A 25 9.05 3.41 -12.61
CA PRO A 25 9.73 4.14 -13.67
C PRO A 25 8.80 4.58 -14.79
N GLY A 26 9.03 5.78 -15.29
CA GLY A 26 8.26 6.32 -16.40
C GLY A 26 6.86 6.78 -16.05
N LYS A 27 6.50 6.75 -14.77
CA LYS A 27 5.18 7.15 -14.33
C LYS A 27 5.25 8.31 -13.37
N LYS A 28 4.26 9.19 -13.43
CA LYS A 28 4.14 10.30 -12.48
C LYS A 28 3.40 9.89 -11.22
N THR A 29 2.69 8.78 -11.29
CA THR A 29 1.95 8.26 -10.16
C THR A 29 2.83 7.33 -9.34
N LYS A 30 2.40 7.05 -8.11
CA LYS A 30 3.18 6.24 -7.19
C LYS A 30 2.70 4.79 -7.20
N LEU A 31 3.58 3.90 -6.80
CA LEU A 31 3.29 2.48 -6.68
C LEU A 31 3.68 2.05 -5.28
N PHE A 32 2.81 1.30 -4.63
CA PHE A 32 3.06 0.83 -3.26
C PHE A 32 2.86 -0.66 -3.17
N ALA A 33 3.65 -1.30 -2.32
CA ALA A 33 3.48 -2.70 -2.00
C ALA A 33 2.95 -2.82 -0.58
N ILE A 34 2.05 -3.78 -0.37
CA ILE A 34 1.56 -4.12 0.97
C ILE A 34 2.22 -5.43 1.34
N ARG A 35 3.00 -5.43 2.41
CA ARG A 35 3.78 -6.60 2.81
C ARG A 35 3.58 -6.92 4.27
N LYS A 36 3.81 -8.17 4.60
CA LYS A 36 3.72 -8.65 5.97
C LYS A 36 5.04 -9.29 6.36
N TYR A 37 5.60 -8.84 7.48
CA TYR A 37 6.75 -9.48 8.08
C TYR A 37 6.28 -10.35 9.23
N GLY A 38 6.76 -11.59 9.24
CA GLY A 38 6.53 -12.48 10.35
C GLY A 38 7.84 -12.79 11.06
N LYS A 39 7.86 -13.88 11.81
CA LYS A 39 9.05 -14.30 12.55
C LYS A 39 10.22 -14.64 11.64
N THR A 40 9.95 -15.02 10.42
CA THR A 40 11.00 -15.38 9.47
C THR A 40 11.75 -14.16 8.95
N GLY A 41 11.20 -12.99 9.14
CA GLY A 41 11.84 -11.76 8.68
C GLY A 41 11.68 -11.45 7.21
N LEU A 42 11.08 -12.34 6.44
CA LEU A 42 10.85 -12.11 5.02
C LEU A 42 9.51 -11.44 4.80
N GLY A 43 9.50 -10.41 3.97
CA GLY A 43 8.27 -9.70 3.65
C GLY A 43 7.46 -10.48 2.63
N GLU A 44 6.26 -10.86 3.02
CA GLU A 44 5.33 -11.53 2.13
C GLU A 44 4.47 -10.48 1.44
N LEU A 45 4.40 -10.51 0.11
CA LEU A 45 3.57 -9.57 -0.63
C LEU A 45 2.11 -9.94 -0.49
N LEU A 46 1.29 -8.99 -0.03
CA LEU A 46 -0.13 -9.21 0.18
C LEU A 46 -0.98 -8.50 -0.86
N GLY A 47 -0.45 -7.45 -1.46
CA GLY A 47 -1.18 -6.71 -2.47
C GLY A 47 -0.39 -5.50 -2.93
N ILE A 48 -0.97 -4.73 -3.83
CA ILE A 48 -0.34 -3.52 -4.33
C ILE A 48 -1.38 -2.39 -4.39
N ILE A 49 -0.89 -1.16 -4.26
CA ILE A 49 -1.72 0.03 -4.43
C ILE A 49 -1.10 0.77 -5.61
N ARG A 50 -1.90 1.00 -6.65
CA ARG A 50 -1.44 1.66 -7.85
C ARG A 50 -2.50 2.60 -8.39
N PHE A 51 -2.07 3.52 -9.24
CA PHE A 51 -3.01 4.43 -9.89
C PHE A 51 -3.65 3.73 -11.08
N ASP A 52 -4.97 3.79 -11.15
CA ASP A 52 -5.72 3.22 -12.26
C ASP A 52 -6.19 4.36 -13.17
N GLY A 53 -5.70 4.37 -14.40
CA GLY A 53 -6.02 5.43 -15.34
C GLY A 53 -7.48 5.47 -15.75
N ALA A 54 -8.13 4.30 -15.81
CA ALA A 54 -9.54 4.24 -16.19
C ALA A 54 -10.43 4.85 -15.10
N TRP A 55 -10.11 4.57 -13.84
CA TRP A 55 -10.86 5.12 -12.71
C TRP A 55 -10.32 6.47 -12.25
N ARG A 56 -9.13 6.83 -12.74
CA ARG A 56 -8.44 8.07 -12.40
C ARG A 56 -8.27 8.25 -10.90
N GLN A 57 -7.86 7.17 -10.25
CA GLN A 57 -7.62 7.18 -8.81
C GLN A 57 -6.75 6.00 -8.43
N TYR A 58 -6.21 6.07 -7.21
CA TYR A 58 -5.46 4.95 -6.66
C TYR A 58 -6.43 3.85 -6.22
N ILE A 59 -6.08 2.62 -6.55
CA ILE A 59 -6.85 1.45 -6.16
C ILE A 59 -5.91 0.43 -5.52
N THR A 60 -6.48 -0.47 -4.75
CA THR A 60 -5.74 -1.54 -4.11
C THR A 60 -6.13 -2.86 -4.75
N GLU A 61 -5.12 -3.63 -5.16
CA GLU A 61 -5.33 -4.97 -5.67
C GLU A 61 -4.76 -5.96 -4.67
N PHE A 62 -5.61 -6.82 -4.14
CA PHE A 62 -5.20 -7.82 -3.17
C PHE A 62 -4.86 -9.12 -3.87
N LEU A 63 -3.82 -9.78 -3.39
CA LEU A 63 -3.48 -11.09 -3.92
C LEU A 63 -4.54 -12.11 -3.48
N PRO A 64 -4.79 -13.13 -4.31
CA PRO A 64 -5.74 -14.17 -3.94
C PRO A 64 -5.23 -14.97 -2.74
N ASP A 65 -6.15 -15.58 -2.02
CA ASP A 65 -5.85 -16.47 -0.89
C ASP A 65 -5.19 -15.79 0.31
N VAL A 66 -5.20 -14.46 0.34
CA VAL A 66 -4.70 -13.72 1.49
C VAL A 66 -5.87 -13.36 2.40
N LYS A 67 -5.71 -13.66 3.68
CA LYS A 67 -6.73 -13.32 4.66
C LYS A 67 -6.50 -11.93 5.20
N TRP A 68 -7.56 -11.14 5.28
CA TRP A 68 -7.49 -9.76 5.72
C TRP A 68 -8.45 -9.50 6.86
N SER A 69 -7.96 -8.84 7.89
CA SER A 69 -8.85 -8.38 8.96
C SER A 69 -9.54 -7.10 8.51
N ALA A 70 -10.68 -6.80 9.12
CA ALA A 70 -11.40 -5.56 8.84
C ALA A 70 -10.54 -4.35 9.19
N GLY A 71 -9.79 -4.42 10.29
CA GLY A 71 -8.91 -3.33 10.69
C GLY A 71 -7.83 -3.03 9.67
N CYS A 72 -7.22 -4.07 9.10
CA CYS A 72 -6.22 -3.90 8.06
C CYS A 72 -6.83 -3.25 6.83
N LYS A 73 -8.00 -3.73 6.41
CA LYS A 73 -8.68 -3.18 5.24
C LYS A 73 -9.02 -1.72 5.43
N GLU A 74 -9.48 -1.34 6.60
CA GLU A 74 -9.80 0.05 6.90
C GLU A 74 -8.58 0.95 6.83
N ASN A 75 -7.46 0.48 7.36
CA ASN A 75 -6.24 1.27 7.34
C ASN A 75 -5.69 1.41 5.92
N ILE A 76 -5.83 0.39 5.10
CA ILE A 76 -5.45 0.45 3.70
C ILE A 76 -6.36 1.43 2.96
N ALA A 77 -7.67 1.38 3.24
CA ALA A 77 -8.63 2.30 2.62
C ALA A 77 -8.34 3.74 3.00
N LYS A 78 -7.94 4.00 4.24
CA LYS A 78 -7.54 5.34 4.66
C LYS A 78 -6.35 5.84 3.86
N PHE A 79 -5.35 5.00 3.70
CA PHE A 79 -4.16 5.34 2.94
C PHE A 79 -4.52 5.65 1.49
N GLU A 80 -5.36 4.81 0.91
CA GLU A 80 -5.82 4.98 -0.47
C GLU A 80 -6.55 6.32 -0.63
N ARG A 81 -7.42 6.66 0.30
CA ARG A 81 -8.12 7.95 0.27
C ARG A 81 -7.16 9.13 0.41
N GLU A 82 -6.14 9.00 1.24
CA GLU A 82 -5.12 10.03 1.38
C GLU A 82 -4.38 10.26 0.07
N MET A 83 -4.01 9.17 -0.61
CA MET A 83 -3.31 9.26 -1.87
C MET A 83 -4.18 9.89 -2.95
N ASN A 84 -5.46 9.54 -2.98
CA ASN A 84 -6.39 10.11 -3.94
C ASN A 84 -6.61 11.60 -3.70
N LYS A 85 -6.68 11.99 -2.44
CA LYS A 85 -6.81 13.40 -2.08
C LYS A 85 -5.59 14.19 -2.55
N LYS A 86 -4.39 13.67 -2.29
CA LYS A 86 -3.15 14.33 -2.70
C LYS A 86 -3.08 14.44 -4.22
N TRP A 87 -3.48 13.41 -4.92
CA TRP A 87 -3.45 13.42 -6.37
C TRP A 87 -4.39 14.48 -6.94
N ARG A 88 -5.61 14.56 -6.40
CA ARG A 88 -6.57 15.57 -6.84
C ARG A 88 -6.05 16.99 -6.58
N GLN A 89 -5.40 17.20 -5.43
CA GLN A 89 -4.83 18.50 -5.09
C GLN A 89 -3.70 18.89 -6.03
N SER A 90 -2.91 17.91 -6.46
CA SER A 90 -1.78 18.18 -7.34
C SER A 90 -2.21 18.53 -8.77
N LYS A 91 -3.47 18.27 -9.11
CA LYS A 91 -4.00 18.55 -10.44
C LYS A 91 -4.51 19.98 -10.59
N LYS A 92 -4.60 20.72 -9.53
CA LYS A 92 -5.08 22.09 -9.58
C LYS A 92 -4.02 23.06 -10.06
#